data_f2990cbe364b8888a3429fbcb1072911
#
_entry.id   f2990cbe364b8888a3429fbcb1072911
#
_cell.length_a   1.000
_cell.length_b   1.000
_cell.length_c   1.000
_cell.angle_alpha   90.00
_cell.angle_beta   90.00
_cell.angle_gamma   90.00
#
_symmetry.space_group_name_H-M   'P 1'
#
loop_
_entity.id
_entity.type
_entity.pdbx_description
1 polymer ?
#
loop_
_entity_poly.entity_id
_entity_poly.type
_entity_poly.pdbx_seq_one_letter_code
_entity_poly.pdbx_strand_id
1 'polypeptide(L)'
;MRLYEFEAKKLFSKAGIPIPQGEVVKSPEEARLFTEKLGKPVVLKSQILSGGRGKAGGIKFAQNPLEAKEKASELFSLKIKGFPVEMILVEEKVDQDKEFYLGVTIDRLNYKLVIIACTEGGMEIEEVAKKFPEKVKKLNLDIDEKLYNFQAQTLAKCLGVRGDQIRNVGNIISY
;
A
#
# COMPACT_ATOMS: atom_id res chain seq x y z
N MET A 1 5.38 -16.44 3.61
CA MET A 1 5.68 -15.92 2.26
C MET A 1 5.62 -14.40 2.35
N ARG A 2 6.56 -13.69 1.73
CA ARG A 2 6.53 -12.23 1.61
C ARG A 2 6.53 -11.87 0.13
N LEU A 3 5.72 -10.89 -0.25
CA LEU A 3 5.63 -10.37 -1.61
C LEU A 3 6.28 -8.99 -1.66
N TYR A 4 6.83 -8.64 -2.81
CA TYR A 4 7.13 -7.25 -3.13
C TYR A 4 5.82 -6.46 -3.30
N GLU A 5 5.89 -5.14 -3.13
CA GLU A 5 4.70 -4.29 -3.28
C GLU A 5 4.05 -4.43 -4.66
N PHE A 6 4.85 -4.49 -5.72
CA PHE A 6 4.32 -4.65 -7.07
C PHE A 6 3.63 -6.00 -7.31
N GLU A 7 4.09 -7.06 -6.65
CA GLU A 7 3.45 -8.38 -6.72
C GLU A 7 2.10 -8.38 -6.00
N ALA A 8 2.06 -7.78 -4.79
CA ALA A 8 0.82 -7.61 -4.04
C ALA A 8 -0.19 -6.76 -4.83
N LYS A 9 0.25 -5.66 -5.45
CA LYS A 9 -0.60 -4.82 -6.30
C LYS A 9 -1.17 -5.58 -7.51
N LYS A 10 -0.40 -6.47 -8.13
CA LYS A 10 -0.91 -7.33 -9.21
C LYS A 10 -2.04 -8.25 -8.71
N LEU A 11 -1.95 -8.76 -7.49
CA LEU A 11 -3.03 -9.57 -6.90
C LEU A 11 -4.24 -8.70 -6.59
N PHE A 12 -4.06 -7.51 -6.03
CA PHE A 12 -5.15 -6.57 -5.79
C PHE A 12 -5.89 -6.19 -7.08
N SER A 13 -5.15 -5.88 -8.14
CA SER A 13 -5.75 -5.60 -9.44
C SER A 13 -6.57 -6.76 -9.99
N LYS A 14 -6.05 -8.01 -9.86
CA LYS A 14 -6.80 -9.22 -10.26
C LYS A 14 -8.08 -9.42 -9.44
N ALA A 15 -8.07 -9.01 -8.19
CA ALA A 15 -9.25 -9.04 -7.33
C ALA A 15 -10.22 -7.86 -7.59
N GLY A 16 -9.92 -6.93 -8.50
CA GLY A 16 -10.75 -5.78 -8.83
C GLY A 16 -10.50 -4.54 -7.97
N ILE A 17 -9.48 -4.56 -7.12
CA ILE A 17 -9.07 -3.39 -6.33
C ILE A 17 -8.33 -2.41 -7.24
N PRO A 18 -8.74 -1.14 -7.33
CA PRO A 18 -8.04 -0.13 -8.11
C PRO A 18 -6.61 0.09 -7.60
N ILE A 19 -5.66 0.13 -8.51
CA ILE A 19 -4.26 0.44 -8.21
C ILE A 19 -3.77 1.58 -9.10
N PRO A 20 -2.80 2.40 -8.66
CA PRO A 20 -2.14 3.37 -9.52
C PRO A 20 -1.45 2.71 -10.71
N GLN A 21 -1.43 3.39 -11.85
CA GLN A 21 -0.69 2.93 -13.01
C GLN A 21 0.81 2.96 -12.71
N GLY A 22 1.50 1.83 -12.90
CA GLY A 22 2.92 1.72 -12.56
C GLY A 22 3.63 0.58 -13.24
N GLU A 23 4.96 0.66 -13.23
CA GLU A 23 5.86 -0.34 -13.82
C GLU A 23 7.08 -0.56 -12.93
N VAL A 24 7.59 -1.79 -12.91
CA VAL A 24 8.84 -2.12 -12.22
C VAL A 24 10.00 -1.91 -13.17
N VAL A 25 10.96 -1.11 -12.73
CA VAL A 25 12.16 -0.76 -13.50
C VAL A 25 13.41 -1.28 -12.82
N LYS A 26 14.43 -1.57 -13.60
CA LYS A 26 15.74 -2.07 -13.15
C LYS A 26 16.89 -1.14 -13.48
N SER A 27 16.60 -0.02 -14.12
CA SER A 27 17.59 1.01 -14.44
C SER A 27 16.99 2.42 -14.34
N PRO A 28 17.83 3.45 -14.11
CA PRO A 28 17.39 4.84 -14.12
C PRO A 28 16.79 5.27 -15.46
N GLU A 29 17.29 4.72 -16.56
CA GLU A 29 16.79 5.04 -17.90
C GLU A 29 15.38 4.49 -18.13
N GLU A 30 15.09 3.28 -17.67
CA GLU A 30 13.72 2.74 -17.69
C GLU A 30 12.76 3.61 -16.89
N ALA A 31 13.17 4.15 -15.73
CA ALA A 31 12.35 5.05 -14.93
C ALA A 31 12.03 6.35 -15.72
N ARG A 32 13.02 6.89 -16.43
CA ARG A 32 12.84 8.07 -17.31
C ARG A 32 11.81 7.77 -18.41
N LEU A 33 12.01 6.68 -19.14
CA LEU A 33 11.16 6.30 -20.28
C LEU A 33 9.71 6.03 -19.83
N PHE A 34 9.53 5.33 -18.72
CA PHE A 34 8.19 5.09 -18.17
C PHE A 34 7.50 6.41 -17.78
N THR A 35 8.22 7.32 -17.10
CA THR A 35 7.67 8.62 -16.69
C THR A 35 7.31 9.48 -17.91
N GLU A 36 8.11 9.45 -18.96
CA GLU A 36 7.84 10.13 -20.22
C GLU A 36 6.56 9.59 -20.90
N LYS A 37 6.44 8.27 -20.98
CA LYS A 37 5.25 7.59 -21.50
C LYS A 37 3.99 7.89 -20.68
N LEU A 38 4.12 7.96 -19.36
CA LEU A 38 3.00 8.24 -18.46
C LEU A 38 2.52 9.70 -18.54
N GLY A 39 3.44 10.63 -18.77
CA GLY A 39 3.14 12.07 -18.90
C GLY A 39 2.64 12.74 -17.63
N LYS A 40 2.93 12.17 -16.46
CA LYS A 40 2.47 12.63 -15.14
C LYS A 40 3.61 12.57 -14.12
N PRO A 41 3.53 13.34 -13.01
CA PRO A 41 4.40 13.14 -11.86
C PRO A 41 4.32 11.71 -11.34
N VAL A 42 5.44 11.21 -10.84
CA VAL A 42 5.57 9.83 -10.38
C VAL A 42 6.11 9.73 -8.95
N VAL A 43 5.82 8.61 -8.31
CA VAL A 43 6.48 8.17 -7.09
C VAL A 43 7.33 6.92 -7.42
N LEU A 44 8.57 6.94 -6.94
CA LEU A 44 9.52 5.85 -7.10
C LEU A 44 9.68 5.14 -5.75
N LYS A 45 9.42 3.86 -5.71
CA LYS A 45 9.42 3.05 -4.48
C LYS A 45 10.38 1.88 -4.61
N SER A 46 11.44 1.88 -3.83
CA SER A 46 12.39 0.74 -3.76
C SER A 46 11.65 -0.55 -3.41
N GLN A 47 11.94 -1.61 -4.14
CA GLN A 47 11.33 -2.93 -3.92
C GLN A 47 12.27 -3.80 -3.10
N ILE A 48 11.95 -3.96 -1.82
CA ILE A 48 12.66 -4.83 -0.87
C ILE A 48 11.64 -5.61 -0.03
N LEU A 49 12.00 -6.81 0.41
CA LEU A 49 11.15 -7.67 1.26
C LEU A 49 11.22 -7.26 2.75
N SER A 50 11.26 -5.95 3.03
CA SER A 50 11.32 -5.41 4.39
C SER A 50 10.42 -4.17 4.53
N GLY A 51 9.80 -4.01 5.69
CA GLY A 51 9.02 -2.80 6.02
C GLY A 51 9.92 -1.59 6.32
N GLY A 52 9.31 -0.40 6.42
CA GLY A 52 10.00 0.83 6.82
C GLY A 52 10.82 1.51 5.73
N ARG A 53 10.57 1.20 4.45
CA ARG A 53 11.25 1.80 3.29
C ARG A 53 11.17 3.32 3.27
N GLY A 54 10.00 3.89 3.62
CA GLY A 54 9.79 5.35 3.66
C GLY A 54 10.75 6.02 4.64
N LYS A 55 10.84 5.51 5.88
CA LYS A 55 11.76 6.00 6.92
C LYS A 55 13.23 5.89 6.51
N ALA A 56 13.55 4.94 5.64
CA ALA A 56 14.92 4.70 5.13
C ALA A 56 15.23 5.45 3.83
N GLY A 57 14.39 6.40 3.41
CA GLY A 57 14.61 7.18 2.17
C GLY A 57 14.36 6.38 0.87
N GLY A 58 13.74 5.20 0.97
CA GLY A 58 13.47 4.32 -0.18
C GLY A 58 12.27 4.73 -1.04
N ILE A 59 11.68 5.91 -0.78
CA ILE A 59 10.58 6.48 -1.56
C ILE A 59 10.99 7.89 -1.98
N LYS A 60 10.86 8.17 -3.29
CA LYS A 60 11.18 9.46 -3.90
C LYS A 60 10.05 9.90 -4.82
N PHE A 61 9.93 11.20 -5.02
CA PHE A 61 8.97 11.80 -5.95
C PHE A 61 9.72 12.46 -7.10
N ALA A 62 9.14 12.45 -8.29
CA ALA A 62 9.66 13.14 -9.47
C ALA A 62 8.53 13.80 -10.25
N GLN A 63 8.76 15.04 -10.70
CA GLN A 63 7.77 15.84 -11.44
C GLN A 63 7.88 15.61 -12.96
N ASN A 64 9.02 15.14 -13.43
CA ASN A 64 9.33 14.98 -14.84
C ASN A 64 10.30 13.80 -15.07
N PRO A 65 10.50 13.37 -16.35
CA PRO A 65 11.33 12.23 -16.68
C PRO A 65 12.80 12.35 -16.26
N LEU A 66 13.37 13.56 -16.30
CA LEU A 66 14.79 13.77 -15.91
C LEU A 66 14.96 13.60 -14.41
N GLU A 67 14.07 14.19 -13.61
CA GLU A 67 14.05 13.96 -12.16
C GLU A 67 13.83 12.49 -11.83
N ALA A 68 12.96 11.79 -12.55
CA ALA A 68 12.73 10.35 -12.34
C ALA A 68 14.01 9.55 -12.53
N LYS A 69 14.81 9.86 -13.56
CA LYS A 69 16.11 9.24 -13.77
C LYS A 69 17.08 9.51 -12.63
N GLU A 70 17.19 10.76 -12.18
CA GLU A 70 18.07 11.16 -11.07
C GLU A 70 17.66 10.44 -9.78
N LYS A 71 16.37 10.50 -9.44
CA LYS A 71 15.84 9.85 -8.24
C LYS A 71 15.97 8.32 -8.27
N ALA A 72 15.82 7.71 -9.42
CA ALA A 72 16.08 6.28 -9.61
C ALA A 72 17.55 5.96 -9.38
N SER A 73 18.50 6.76 -9.90
CA SER A 73 19.94 6.59 -9.65
C SER A 73 20.27 6.66 -8.17
N GLU A 74 19.71 7.64 -7.45
CA GLU A 74 19.85 7.75 -6.00
C GLU A 74 19.34 6.48 -5.30
N LEU A 75 18.15 5.98 -5.65
CA LEU A 75 17.54 4.81 -5.03
C LEU A 75 18.32 3.52 -5.30
N PHE A 76 18.82 3.31 -6.52
CA PHE A 76 19.66 2.14 -6.85
C PHE A 76 21.01 2.14 -6.11
N SER A 77 21.49 3.30 -5.66
CA SER A 77 22.71 3.39 -4.84
C SER A 77 22.50 3.04 -3.37
N LEU A 78 21.23 2.93 -2.92
CA LEU A 78 20.92 2.70 -1.52
C LEU A 78 21.07 1.21 -1.12
N LYS A 79 21.40 1.04 0.14
CA LYS A 79 21.19 -0.21 0.88
C LYS A 79 20.18 0.05 1.99
N ILE A 80 19.04 -0.62 1.95
CA ILE A 80 17.98 -0.47 2.94
C ILE A 80 17.97 -1.70 3.83
N LYS A 81 18.25 -1.54 5.12
CA LYS A 81 18.40 -2.64 6.08
C LYS A 81 19.37 -3.73 5.61
N GLY A 82 20.46 -3.33 4.94
CA GLY A 82 21.49 -4.24 4.42
C GLY A 82 21.20 -4.81 3.03
N PHE A 83 19.98 -4.66 2.49
CA PHE A 83 19.63 -5.15 1.16
C PHE A 83 19.87 -4.07 0.09
N PRO A 84 20.57 -4.37 -1.01
CA PRO A 84 20.67 -3.46 -2.14
C PRO A 84 19.30 -3.26 -2.80
N VAL A 85 19.07 -2.09 -3.37
CA VAL A 85 17.88 -1.81 -4.17
C VAL A 85 18.14 -2.25 -5.61
N GLU A 86 17.54 -3.36 -6.02
CA GLU A 86 17.70 -3.94 -7.37
C GLU A 86 16.52 -3.64 -8.29
N MET A 87 15.38 -3.25 -7.71
CA MET A 87 14.16 -2.94 -8.44
C MET A 87 13.47 -1.73 -7.81
N ILE A 88 12.85 -0.90 -8.66
CA ILE A 88 12.04 0.24 -8.25
C ILE A 88 10.67 0.10 -8.91
N LEU A 89 9.60 0.24 -8.14
CA LEU A 89 8.26 0.47 -8.68
C LEU A 89 8.10 1.97 -8.94
N VAL A 90 7.92 2.34 -10.18
CA VAL A 90 7.58 3.70 -10.61
C VAL A 90 6.09 3.73 -10.91
N GLU A 91 5.34 4.58 -10.25
CA GLU A 91 3.90 4.68 -10.45
C GLU A 91 3.43 6.14 -10.43
N GLU A 92 2.26 6.39 -11.03
CA GLU A 92 1.68 7.73 -11.02
C GLU A 92 1.54 8.25 -9.59
N LYS A 93 1.88 9.51 -9.39
CA LYS A 93 1.62 10.19 -8.12
C LYS A 93 0.13 10.48 -8.02
N VAL A 94 -0.51 9.84 -7.05
CA VAL A 94 -1.92 10.09 -6.71
C VAL A 94 -1.96 11.14 -5.60
N ASP A 95 -2.79 12.16 -5.76
CA ASP A 95 -3.05 13.09 -4.68
C ASP A 95 -3.94 12.41 -3.63
N GLN A 96 -3.46 12.38 -2.40
CA GLN A 96 -4.09 11.67 -1.29
C GLN A 96 -4.74 12.67 -0.34
N ASP A 97 -6.05 12.52 -0.12
CA ASP A 97 -6.75 13.24 0.93
C ASP A 97 -6.59 12.55 2.30
N LYS A 98 -6.70 11.22 2.30
CA LYS A 98 -6.54 10.38 3.49
C LYS A 98 -5.91 9.04 3.15
N GLU A 99 -5.12 8.54 4.09
CA GLU A 99 -4.63 7.16 4.07
C GLU A 99 -5.28 6.35 5.18
N PHE A 100 -5.73 5.15 4.85
CA PHE A 100 -6.24 4.18 5.80
C PHE A 100 -5.34 2.95 5.85
N TYR A 101 -5.33 2.28 6.99
CA TYR A 101 -4.74 0.96 7.08
C TYR A 101 -5.85 -0.09 7.01
N LEU A 102 -5.66 -1.09 6.15
CA LEU A 102 -6.47 -2.30 6.09
C LEU A 102 -5.54 -3.52 6.05
N GLY A 103 -5.78 -4.47 6.95
CA GLY A 103 -5.00 -5.69 7.00
C GLY A 103 -5.83 -6.88 7.44
N VAL A 104 -5.42 -8.07 7.03
CA VAL A 104 -5.98 -9.34 7.48
C VAL A 104 -4.87 -10.16 8.13
N THR A 105 -5.14 -10.70 9.28
CA THR A 105 -4.22 -11.57 10.02
C THR A 105 -4.96 -12.75 10.62
N ILE A 106 -4.20 -13.73 11.11
CA ILE A 106 -4.74 -14.91 11.79
C ILE A 106 -4.49 -14.78 13.29
N ASP A 107 -5.56 -14.78 14.07
CA ASP A 107 -5.49 -15.01 15.50
C ASP A 107 -5.32 -16.51 15.76
N ARG A 108 -4.09 -16.92 16.04
CA ARG A 108 -3.73 -18.32 16.25
C ARG A 108 -4.26 -18.88 17.57
N LEU A 109 -4.54 -18.02 18.54
CA LEU A 109 -5.04 -18.45 19.85
C LEU A 109 -6.52 -18.80 19.79
N ASN A 110 -7.28 -18.01 19.05
CA ASN A 110 -8.73 -18.17 18.92
C ASN A 110 -9.16 -18.81 17.59
N TYR A 111 -8.19 -19.18 16.71
CA TYR A 111 -8.43 -19.76 15.39
C TYR A 111 -9.37 -18.93 14.51
N LYS A 112 -9.15 -17.59 14.50
CA LYS A 112 -10.00 -16.65 13.75
C LYS A 112 -9.20 -15.86 12.73
N LEU A 113 -9.87 -15.45 11.64
CA LEU A 113 -9.39 -14.38 10.79
C LEU A 113 -9.74 -13.04 11.44
N VAL A 114 -8.80 -12.12 11.45
CA VAL A 114 -8.99 -10.78 12.01
C VAL A 114 -8.76 -9.76 10.92
N ILE A 115 -9.82 -9.06 10.55
CA ILE A 115 -9.73 -7.89 9.67
C ILE A 115 -9.48 -6.68 10.56
N ILE A 116 -8.43 -5.93 10.25
CA ILE A 116 -8.02 -4.74 10.98
C ILE A 116 -8.18 -3.54 10.06
N ALA A 117 -8.95 -2.56 10.48
CA ALA A 117 -9.11 -1.28 9.78
C ALA A 117 -8.72 -0.13 10.72
N CYS A 118 -7.93 0.82 10.22
CA CYS A 118 -7.48 1.97 11.01
C CYS A 118 -7.56 3.26 10.18
N THR A 119 -7.95 4.36 10.84
CA THR A 119 -8.04 5.68 10.23
C THR A 119 -6.69 6.33 9.97
N GLU A 120 -5.61 5.78 10.50
CA GLU A 120 -4.24 6.24 10.31
C GLU A 120 -3.49 5.24 9.43
N GLY A 121 -3.27 5.61 8.18
CA GLY A 121 -2.39 4.91 7.25
C GLY A 121 -0.95 5.43 7.32
N GLY A 122 -0.05 4.77 6.57
CA GLY A 122 1.36 5.20 6.48
C GLY A 122 2.20 5.04 7.76
N MET A 123 1.62 4.53 8.83
CA MET A 123 2.28 4.28 10.12
C MET A 123 2.34 2.78 10.44
N GLU A 124 3.24 2.41 11.36
CA GLU A 124 3.27 1.04 11.89
C GLU A 124 2.01 0.80 12.75
N ILE A 125 1.18 -0.16 12.35
CA ILE A 125 -0.11 -0.42 12.99
C ILE A 125 0.03 -0.75 14.48
N GLU A 126 1.14 -1.38 14.87
CA GLU A 126 1.45 -1.70 16.25
C GLU A 126 1.67 -0.45 17.11
N GLU A 127 2.27 0.59 16.54
CA GLU A 127 2.45 1.87 17.22
C GLU A 127 1.11 2.59 17.37
N VAL A 128 0.28 2.57 16.32
CA VAL A 128 -1.06 3.18 16.36
C VAL A 128 -1.95 2.45 17.38
N ALA A 129 -1.93 1.13 17.38
CA ALA A 129 -2.73 0.32 18.31
C ALA A 129 -2.35 0.56 19.79
N LYS A 130 -1.10 0.91 20.07
CA LYS A 130 -0.63 1.26 21.43
C LYS A 130 -1.01 2.67 21.85
N LYS A 131 -0.88 3.65 20.93
CA LYS A 131 -1.08 5.07 21.25
C LYS A 131 -2.55 5.51 21.11
N PHE A 132 -3.26 4.94 20.14
CA PHE A 132 -4.62 5.35 19.75
C PHE A 132 -5.49 4.12 19.47
N PRO A 133 -5.73 3.24 20.46
CA PRO A 133 -6.48 1.99 20.27
C PRO A 133 -7.89 2.21 19.73
N GLU A 134 -8.51 3.35 20.01
CA GLU A 134 -9.85 3.73 19.52
C GLU A 134 -9.91 3.92 18.01
N LYS A 135 -8.78 4.23 17.36
CA LYS A 135 -8.68 4.37 15.90
C LYS A 135 -8.58 3.04 15.17
N VAL A 136 -8.31 1.96 15.90
CA VAL A 136 -8.16 0.62 15.33
C VAL A 136 -9.45 -0.16 15.54
N LYS A 137 -10.05 -0.60 14.46
CA LYS A 137 -11.23 -1.48 14.48
C LYS A 137 -10.84 -2.87 14.02
N LYS A 138 -11.34 -3.86 14.73
CA LYS A 138 -11.11 -5.28 14.45
C LYS A 138 -12.46 -5.97 14.23
N LEU A 139 -12.50 -6.81 13.21
CA LEU A 139 -13.60 -7.73 12.95
C LEU A 139 -13.03 -9.15 12.95
N ASN A 140 -13.52 -9.99 13.84
CA ASN A 140 -13.15 -11.40 13.91
C ASN A 140 -14.15 -12.22 13.10
N LEU A 141 -13.64 -13.11 12.27
CA LEU A 141 -14.42 -14.07 11.49
C LEU A 141 -13.92 -15.48 11.79
N ASP A 142 -14.81 -16.44 11.79
CA ASP A 142 -14.41 -17.83 11.79
C ASP A 142 -13.75 -18.20 10.45
N ILE A 143 -12.86 -19.18 10.41
CA ILE A 143 -12.04 -19.47 9.21
C ILE A 143 -12.89 -19.87 8.00
N ASP A 144 -14.05 -20.46 8.24
CA ASP A 144 -15.04 -20.87 7.25
C ASP A 144 -16.16 -19.85 7.03
N GLU A 145 -16.15 -18.74 7.79
CA GLU A 145 -17.12 -17.66 7.65
C GLU A 145 -16.78 -16.73 6.50
N LYS A 146 -17.79 -16.33 5.72
CA LYS A 146 -17.65 -15.31 4.68
C LYS A 146 -17.82 -13.93 5.26
N LEU A 147 -17.02 -13.00 4.79
CA LEU A 147 -17.25 -11.57 5.07
C LEU A 147 -18.49 -11.10 4.29
N TYR A 148 -19.50 -10.65 5.02
CA TYR A 148 -20.73 -10.10 4.43
C TYR A 148 -20.58 -8.61 4.11
N ASN A 149 -21.25 -8.15 3.06
CA ASN A 149 -21.18 -6.76 2.61
C ASN A 149 -21.52 -5.75 3.71
N PHE A 150 -22.48 -6.05 4.59
CA PHE A 150 -22.82 -5.15 5.69
C PHE A 150 -21.70 -5.01 6.73
N GLN A 151 -20.93 -6.07 6.97
CA GLN A 151 -19.76 -6.05 7.87
C GLN A 151 -18.64 -5.19 7.25
N ALA A 152 -18.36 -5.37 5.95
CA ALA A 152 -17.39 -4.56 5.22
C ALA A 152 -17.78 -3.07 5.21
N GLN A 153 -19.06 -2.76 4.96
CA GLN A 153 -19.57 -1.38 5.00
C GLN A 153 -19.53 -0.79 6.42
N THR A 154 -19.73 -1.61 7.45
CA THR A 154 -19.59 -1.18 8.85
C THR A 154 -18.14 -0.79 9.16
N LEU A 155 -17.16 -1.59 8.71
CA LEU A 155 -15.74 -1.23 8.83
C LEU A 155 -15.42 0.05 8.05
N ALA A 156 -15.95 0.20 6.82
CA ALA A 156 -15.79 1.42 6.03
C ALA A 156 -16.32 2.67 6.78
N LYS A 157 -17.49 2.58 7.41
CA LYS A 157 -18.04 3.67 8.25
C LYS A 157 -17.11 4.00 9.41
N CYS A 158 -16.49 3.00 10.04
CA CYS A 158 -15.53 3.23 11.12
C CYS A 158 -14.26 3.97 10.66
N LEU A 159 -13.92 3.93 9.38
CA LEU A 159 -12.86 4.73 8.78
C LEU A 159 -13.25 6.21 8.55
N GLY A 160 -14.50 6.58 8.85
CA GLY A 160 -15.00 7.96 8.74
C GLY A 160 -15.39 8.39 7.33
N VAL A 161 -15.43 7.45 6.37
CA VAL A 161 -15.94 7.72 5.01
C VAL A 161 -17.47 7.83 5.03
N ARG A 162 -18.05 8.57 4.06
CA ARG A 162 -19.47 8.89 4.02
C ARG A 162 -20.04 8.73 2.60
N GLY A 163 -21.36 8.65 2.50
CA GLY A 163 -22.08 8.57 1.23
C GLY A 163 -21.60 7.37 0.39
N ASP A 164 -21.39 7.59 -0.89
CA ASP A 164 -20.95 6.55 -1.84
C ASP A 164 -19.58 5.96 -1.53
N GLN A 165 -18.74 6.69 -0.80
CA GLN A 165 -17.43 6.18 -0.38
C GLN A 165 -17.55 4.95 0.54
N ILE A 166 -18.63 4.85 1.34
CA ILE A 166 -18.89 3.67 2.19
C ILE A 166 -18.99 2.42 1.33
N ARG A 167 -19.69 2.51 0.22
CA ARG A 167 -19.86 1.40 -0.72
C ARG A 167 -18.54 1.05 -1.41
N ASN A 168 -17.81 2.05 -1.88
CA ASN A 168 -16.55 1.86 -2.59
C ASN A 168 -15.48 1.24 -1.67
N VAL A 169 -15.29 1.77 -0.47
CA VAL A 169 -14.35 1.23 0.52
C VAL A 169 -14.83 -0.13 1.03
N GLY A 170 -16.14 -0.31 1.24
CA GLY A 170 -16.71 -1.60 1.60
C GLY A 170 -16.42 -2.69 0.56
N ASN A 171 -16.52 -2.38 -0.73
CA ASN A 171 -16.15 -3.30 -1.80
C ASN A 171 -14.66 -3.68 -1.72
N ILE A 172 -13.76 -2.71 -1.52
CA ILE A 172 -12.32 -2.99 -1.35
C ILE A 172 -12.05 -3.92 -0.16
N ILE A 173 -12.78 -3.74 0.95
CA ILE A 173 -12.66 -4.60 2.13
C ILE A 173 -13.18 -6.02 1.85
N SER A 174 -14.14 -6.18 0.94
CA SER A 174 -14.76 -7.46 0.62
C SER A 174 -13.96 -8.32 -0.37
N TYR A 175 -13.03 -7.73 -1.10
CA TYR A 175 -12.12 -8.43 -2.04
C TYR A 175 -10.99 -9.16 -1.32
#